data_0097e644b4b782354d4912516b47cf6e
#
_entry.id   0097e644b4b782354d4912516b47cf6e
#
_cell.length_a   1.000
_cell.length_b   1.000
_cell.length_c   1.000
_cell.angle_alpha   90.00
_cell.angle_beta   90.00
_cell.angle_gamma   90.00
#
_symmetry.space_group_name_H-M   'P 1'
#
loop_
_entity.id
_entity.type
_entity.pdbx_description
1 polymer ?
#
loop_
_entity_poly.entity_id
_entity_poly.type
_entity_poly.pdbx_seq_one_letter_code
_entity_poly.pdbx_strand_id
1 'polypeptide(L)'
;MRVEGRQIRIVYDNAKQYLTADNCAVGVESYGNGVVIKSTARSGYAIFNDAAKAVLFPNAKARPVKADSRIACGASINNRSNYCALEFGGVEVHKVLCSDEVGEQDGLTSTAITGATSATTIRYHLHINNVFIAAACSVGQLTLYFNRYSCAANAVGNGIASATVSDAEPWDGDNVTFTATLATGATFDGWYSDAACTQRVSTSLSYTTTAADLTLYAKATQAVPTGTGVYIKRAGAQIQAAAVWRKANGLWVESDKTAIEAGKNYRLIQR
;
A
#
# COMPACT_ATOMS: atom_id res chain seq x y z
N MET A 1 4.98 0.09 -9.81
CA MET A 1 5.21 -0.82 -8.65
C MET A 1 6.64 -0.66 -8.15
N ARG A 2 6.83 -0.49 -6.86
CA ARG A 2 8.13 -0.53 -6.17
C ARG A 2 8.09 -1.57 -5.06
N VAL A 3 9.26 -1.98 -4.58
CA VAL A 3 9.37 -2.92 -3.45
C VAL A 3 9.98 -2.17 -2.27
N GLU A 4 9.34 -2.26 -1.11
CA GLU A 4 9.75 -1.56 0.11
C GLU A 4 9.83 -2.53 1.29
N GLY A 5 10.86 -2.38 2.13
CA GLY A 5 11.13 -3.26 3.26
C GLY A 5 10.52 -2.76 4.57
N ARG A 6 9.98 -3.67 5.35
CA ARG A 6 9.61 -3.48 6.75
C ARG A 6 10.47 -4.39 7.63
N GLN A 7 11.13 -3.81 8.61
CA GLN A 7 12.17 -4.47 9.40
C GLN A 7 11.79 -4.54 10.87
N ILE A 8 12.14 -5.68 11.46
CA ILE A 8 12.25 -5.85 12.90
C ILE A 8 13.70 -6.16 13.25
N ARG A 9 14.24 -5.47 14.24
CA ARG A 9 15.52 -5.80 14.85
C ARG A 9 15.23 -6.41 16.22
N ILE A 10 15.70 -7.64 16.42
CA ILE A 10 15.54 -8.37 17.67
C ILE A 10 16.84 -8.20 18.46
N VAL A 11 16.74 -7.58 19.63
CA VAL A 11 17.81 -7.41 20.59
C VAL A 11 17.37 -7.98 21.94
N TYR A 12 18.30 -8.17 22.87
CA TYR A 12 18.01 -8.76 24.18
C TYR A 12 16.77 -8.16 24.86
N ASP A 13 16.66 -6.83 24.88
CA ASP A 13 15.61 -6.12 25.60
C ASP A 13 14.20 -6.32 25.02
N ASN A 14 14.09 -6.62 23.72
CA ASN A 14 12.80 -6.75 23.03
C ASN A 14 12.50 -8.18 22.55
N ALA A 15 13.39 -9.13 22.75
CA ALA A 15 13.21 -10.49 22.25
C ALA A 15 11.90 -11.12 22.73
N LYS A 16 11.56 -10.98 24.01
CA LYS A 16 10.31 -11.51 24.59
C LYS A 16 9.07 -10.76 24.11
N GLN A 17 9.20 -9.52 23.63
CA GLN A 17 8.11 -8.76 23.02
C GLN A 17 7.72 -9.32 21.66
N TYR A 18 8.69 -9.81 20.89
CA TYR A 18 8.50 -10.19 19.50
C TYR A 18 8.53 -11.70 19.24
N LEU A 19 9.15 -12.47 20.13
CA LEU A 19 9.30 -13.91 19.98
C LEU A 19 8.65 -14.67 21.13
N THR A 20 7.93 -15.73 20.79
CA THR A 20 7.42 -16.74 21.72
C THR A 20 8.27 -17.99 21.57
N ALA A 21 8.81 -18.47 22.68
CA ALA A 21 9.65 -19.67 22.72
C ALA A 21 8.79 -20.93 22.83
N ASP A 22 9.12 -21.94 22.02
CA ASP A 22 8.58 -23.29 22.12
C ASP A 22 9.75 -24.30 22.09
N ASN A 23 9.91 -25.06 23.17
CA ASN A 23 11.03 -26.01 23.37
C ASN A 23 12.43 -25.37 23.24
N CYS A 24 12.55 -24.08 23.50
CA CYS A 24 13.81 -23.35 23.48
C CYS A 24 13.81 -22.20 24.49
N ALA A 25 14.98 -21.60 24.72
CA ALA A 25 15.15 -20.33 25.43
C ALA A 25 15.52 -19.23 24.45
N VAL A 26 14.89 -18.07 24.57
CA VAL A 26 15.09 -16.90 23.71
C VAL A 26 15.54 -15.70 24.55
N GLY A 27 16.53 -14.97 24.06
CA GLY A 27 16.98 -13.73 24.65
C GLY A 27 17.81 -13.92 25.92
N VAL A 28 18.45 -15.09 26.11
CA VAL A 28 19.22 -15.42 27.30
C VAL A 28 20.59 -14.73 27.28
N GLU A 29 21.19 -14.58 26.12
CA GLU A 29 22.47 -13.92 25.93
C GLU A 29 22.48 -13.16 24.61
N SER A 30 23.09 -11.99 24.62
CA SER A 30 23.37 -11.22 23.42
C SER A 30 24.69 -11.71 22.80
N TYR A 31 24.67 -12.10 21.55
CA TYR A 31 25.87 -12.44 20.80
C TYR A 31 25.93 -11.54 19.56
N GLY A 32 26.92 -10.69 19.46
CA GLY A 32 27.00 -9.72 18.36
C GLY A 32 25.81 -8.75 18.35
N ASN A 33 25.08 -8.69 17.24
CA ASN A 33 23.95 -7.77 17.02
C ASN A 33 22.58 -8.44 17.20
N GLY A 34 22.48 -9.58 17.84
CA GLY A 34 21.23 -10.32 17.97
C GLY A 34 21.02 -10.99 19.32
N VAL A 35 20.00 -11.81 19.41
CA VAL A 35 19.70 -12.66 20.57
C VAL A 35 20.01 -14.12 20.28
N VAL A 36 20.35 -14.86 21.32
CA VAL A 36 20.66 -16.28 21.22
C VAL A 36 19.40 -17.09 21.48
N ILE A 37 19.12 -18.04 20.59
CA ILE A 37 18.14 -19.11 20.76
C ILE A 37 18.92 -20.35 21.17
N LYS A 38 18.59 -20.91 22.33
CA LYS A 38 19.21 -22.14 22.86
C LYS A 38 18.15 -23.22 23.03
N SER A 39 18.45 -24.44 22.61
CA SER A 39 17.59 -25.58 22.85
C SER A 39 18.38 -26.81 23.25
N THR A 40 17.81 -27.62 24.13
CA THR A 40 18.27 -28.97 24.48
C THR A 40 17.33 -30.05 23.91
N ALA A 41 16.22 -29.64 23.30
CA ALA A 41 15.28 -30.51 22.61
C ALA A 41 15.72 -30.69 21.14
N ARG A 42 15.25 -31.77 20.48
CA ARG A 42 15.56 -32.02 19.06
C ARG A 42 15.08 -30.93 18.13
N SER A 43 14.03 -30.23 18.52
CA SER A 43 13.49 -29.08 17.80
C SER A 43 13.07 -28.02 18.81
N GLY A 44 13.59 -26.82 18.63
CA GLY A 44 13.20 -25.62 19.36
C GLY A 44 12.77 -24.53 18.40
N TYR A 45 11.73 -23.78 18.74
CA TYR A 45 11.17 -22.75 17.89
C TYR A 45 11.10 -21.41 18.61
N ALA A 46 11.61 -20.37 17.96
CA ALA A 46 11.36 -18.98 18.32
C ALA A 46 10.37 -18.40 17.32
N ILE A 47 9.13 -18.25 17.74
CA ILE A 47 7.98 -17.92 16.89
C ILE A 47 7.71 -16.42 16.96
N PHE A 48 7.64 -15.76 15.82
CA PHE A 48 7.22 -14.37 15.74
C PHE A 48 5.75 -14.22 16.13
N ASN A 49 5.51 -13.51 17.22
CA ASN A 49 4.17 -13.28 17.74
C ASN A 49 3.42 -12.14 16.99
N ASP A 50 2.20 -11.84 17.43
CA ASP A 50 1.36 -10.82 16.80
C ASP A 50 1.96 -9.42 16.87
N ALA A 51 2.70 -9.08 17.94
CA ALA A 51 3.39 -7.80 18.07
C ALA A 51 4.48 -7.65 17.00
N ALA A 52 5.25 -8.71 16.73
CA ALA A 52 6.24 -8.72 15.66
C ALA A 52 5.57 -8.61 14.27
N LYS A 53 4.49 -9.36 14.06
CA LYS A 53 3.75 -9.34 12.79
C LYS A 53 3.13 -7.98 12.52
N ALA A 54 2.63 -7.28 13.52
CA ALA A 54 2.10 -5.92 13.39
C ALA A 54 3.17 -4.90 12.91
N VAL A 55 4.43 -5.12 13.27
CA VAL A 55 5.55 -4.29 12.76
C VAL A 55 5.95 -4.70 11.35
N LEU A 56 6.04 -6.02 11.09
CA LEU A 56 6.55 -6.57 9.83
C LEU A 56 5.57 -6.42 8.67
N PHE A 57 4.26 -6.56 8.91
CA PHE A 57 3.25 -6.53 7.85
C PHE A 57 2.56 -5.16 7.79
N PRO A 58 2.43 -4.53 6.61
CA PRO A 58 1.70 -3.27 6.47
C PRO A 58 0.20 -3.45 6.69
N ASN A 59 -0.35 -4.60 6.33
CA ASN A 59 -1.74 -5.00 6.53
C ASN A 59 -1.88 -6.53 6.55
N ALA A 60 -3.07 -7.03 6.89
CA ALA A 60 -3.33 -8.46 7.05
C ALA A 60 -3.28 -9.27 5.73
N LYS A 61 -3.45 -8.63 4.58
CA LYS A 61 -3.50 -9.26 3.27
C LYS A 61 -2.17 -9.17 2.51
N ALA A 62 -1.28 -8.28 2.94
CA ALA A 62 -0.01 -8.04 2.28
C ALA A 62 0.83 -9.33 2.20
N ARG A 63 1.46 -9.55 1.06
CA ARG A 63 2.29 -10.71 0.79
C ARG A 63 3.73 -10.28 0.57
N PRO A 64 4.65 -10.70 1.45
CA PRO A 64 6.06 -10.42 1.22
C PRO A 64 6.54 -11.16 -0.03
N VAL A 65 7.36 -10.48 -0.81
CA VAL A 65 7.97 -11.03 -2.02
C VAL A 65 9.43 -11.47 -1.78
N LYS A 66 10.03 -10.97 -0.69
CA LYS A 66 11.43 -11.23 -0.32
C LYS A 66 11.61 -11.08 1.19
N ALA A 67 12.50 -11.87 1.78
CA ALA A 67 13.02 -11.67 3.13
C ALA A 67 14.53 -11.53 3.13
N ASP A 68 15.04 -10.60 3.92
CA ASP A 68 16.43 -10.55 4.34
C ASP A 68 16.51 -10.95 5.81
N SER A 69 17.31 -11.95 6.13
CA SER A 69 17.49 -12.44 7.49
C SER A 69 18.94 -12.70 7.80
N ARG A 70 19.30 -12.54 9.08
CA ARG A 70 20.63 -12.83 9.60
C ARG A 70 20.51 -13.95 10.63
N ILE A 71 21.25 -15.02 10.40
CA ILE A 71 21.36 -16.18 11.29
C ILE A 71 22.82 -16.55 11.41
N ALA A 72 23.30 -16.70 12.65
CA ALA A 72 24.59 -17.32 12.94
C ALA A 72 24.36 -18.50 13.87
N CYS A 73 24.91 -19.65 13.57
CA CYS A 73 24.69 -20.88 14.33
C CYS A 73 26.03 -21.47 14.80
N GLY A 74 26.14 -21.75 16.10
CA GLY A 74 27.27 -22.42 16.71
C GLY A 74 26.82 -23.67 17.48
N ALA A 75 27.63 -24.70 17.50
CA ALA A 75 27.42 -25.87 18.33
C ALA A 75 28.75 -26.24 19.01
N SER A 76 28.65 -26.81 20.22
CA SER A 76 29.83 -27.20 21.00
C SER A 76 30.59 -28.42 20.42
N ILE A 77 30.06 -29.07 19.42
CA ILE A 77 30.67 -30.23 18.73
C ILE A 77 30.24 -30.18 17.25
N ASN A 78 31.20 -30.46 16.37
CA ASN A 78 31.05 -30.50 14.91
C ASN A 78 29.97 -31.51 14.47
N ASN A 79 28.73 -31.06 14.42
CA ASN A 79 27.65 -31.88 13.88
C ASN A 79 26.89 -31.09 12.84
N ARG A 80 27.32 -31.22 11.58
CA ARG A 80 26.70 -30.59 10.40
C ARG A 80 25.23 -30.96 10.19
N SER A 81 24.66 -31.83 11.04
CA SER A 81 23.23 -32.15 11.03
C SER A 81 22.40 -31.18 11.89
N ASN A 82 23.04 -30.36 12.73
CA ASN A 82 22.38 -29.31 13.48
C ASN A 82 22.27 -28.05 12.63
N TYR A 83 21.14 -27.38 12.70
CA TYR A 83 20.93 -26.13 11.93
C TYR A 83 19.94 -25.18 12.62
N CYS A 84 20.01 -23.92 12.22
CA CYS A 84 18.96 -22.96 12.43
C CYS A 84 18.37 -22.53 11.10
N ALA A 85 17.07 -22.49 10.99
CA ALA A 85 16.37 -22.06 9.78
C ALA A 85 15.31 -21.00 10.12
N LEU A 86 15.16 -20.01 9.25
CA LEU A 86 13.97 -19.16 9.19
C LEU A 86 12.93 -19.89 8.33
N GLU A 87 11.74 -20.08 8.89
CA GLU A 87 10.63 -20.78 8.23
C GLU A 87 9.40 -19.89 8.12
N PHE A 88 8.70 -20.02 6.98
CA PHE A 88 7.38 -19.45 6.74
C PHE A 88 6.39 -20.58 6.46
N GLY A 89 5.44 -20.81 7.38
CA GLY A 89 4.46 -21.89 7.26
C GLY A 89 5.08 -23.29 7.19
N GLY A 90 6.27 -23.49 7.78
CA GLY A 90 7.02 -24.73 7.74
C GLY A 90 7.93 -24.89 6.52
N VAL A 91 7.98 -23.89 5.61
CA VAL A 91 8.92 -23.88 4.49
C VAL A 91 10.18 -23.14 4.90
N GLU A 92 11.34 -23.79 4.79
CA GLU A 92 12.65 -23.19 5.06
C GLU A 92 12.98 -22.15 3.97
N VAL A 93 13.22 -20.90 4.38
CA VAL A 93 13.61 -19.81 3.46
C VAL A 93 15.06 -19.37 3.64
N HIS A 94 15.63 -19.59 4.82
CA HIS A 94 17.04 -19.37 5.10
C HIS A 94 17.50 -20.43 6.11
N LYS A 95 18.56 -21.18 5.78
CA LYS A 95 19.08 -22.24 6.62
C LYS A 95 20.58 -22.09 6.80
N VAL A 96 21.04 -22.16 8.03
CA VAL A 96 22.45 -22.13 8.40
C VAL A 96 22.77 -23.40 9.21
N LEU A 97 23.75 -24.16 8.72
CA LEU A 97 24.27 -25.32 9.44
C LEU A 97 25.13 -24.87 10.61
N CYS A 98 25.02 -25.56 11.74
CA CYS A 98 25.91 -25.31 12.86
C CYS A 98 27.31 -25.84 12.54
N SER A 99 28.32 -24.99 12.73
CA SER A 99 29.74 -25.34 12.59
C SER A 99 30.49 -25.17 13.91
N ASP A 100 31.68 -25.77 14.04
CA ASP A 100 32.56 -25.59 15.18
C ASP A 100 33.17 -24.19 15.27
N GLU A 101 33.20 -23.49 14.16
CA GLU A 101 33.77 -22.17 14.07
C GLU A 101 32.67 -21.14 14.41
N VAL A 102 32.72 -20.69 15.65
CA VAL A 102 31.87 -19.59 16.14
C VAL A 102 32.21 -18.34 15.35
N GLY A 103 31.33 -17.93 14.45
CA GLY A 103 31.43 -16.64 13.76
C GLY A 103 31.43 -16.66 12.23
N GLU A 104 31.57 -17.80 11.57
CA GLU A 104 31.75 -17.83 10.11
C GLU A 104 30.46 -17.68 9.28
N GLN A 105 29.27 -17.76 9.89
CA GLN A 105 28.01 -17.72 9.13
C GLN A 105 27.17 -16.47 9.45
N ASP A 106 27.82 -15.33 9.60
CA ASP A 106 27.13 -14.07 9.87
C ASP A 106 26.81 -13.29 8.58
N GLY A 107 26.15 -13.94 7.62
CA GLY A 107 25.71 -13.36 6.37
C GLY A 107 24.26 -12.89 6.39
N LEU A 108 24.01 -11.67 5.91
CA LEU A 108 22.67 -11.26 5.53
C LEU A 108 22.26 -12.04 4.28
N THR A 109 21.29 -12.92 4.39
CA THR A 109 20.79 -13.70 3.25
C THR A 109 19.46 -13.13 2.77
N SER A 110 19.36 -12.97 1.46
CA SER A 110 18.19 -12.45 0.76
C SER A 110 17.49 -13.58 0.02
N THR A 111 16.25 -13.89 0.38
CA THR A 111 15.50 -15.02 -0.20
C THR A 111 14.13 -14.56 -0.69
N ALA A 112 13.74 -15.00 -1.89
CA ALA A 112 12.39 -14.79 -2.40
C ALA A 112 11.36 -15.60 -1.58
N ILE A 113 10.22 -14.99 -1.31
CA ILE A 113 9.10 -15.62 -0.57
C ILE A 113 7.88 -15.63 -1.47
N THR A 114 7.10 -16.71 -1.39
CA THR A 114 5.81 -16.82 -2.07
C THR A 114 4.74 -17.33 -1.11
N GLY A 115 3.52 -16.79 -1.22
CA GLY A 115 2.34 -17.31 -0.55
C GLY A 115 2.20 -16.99 0.94
N ALA A 116 3.16 -16.31 1.58
CA ALA A 116 3.07 -15.92 2.98
C ALA A 116 2.15 -14.70 3.18
N THR A 117 1.45 -14.64 4.33
CA THR A 117 0.65 -13.49 4.81
C THR A 117 0.93 -13.28 6.30
N SER A 118 0.31 -12.27 6.92
CA SER A 118 0.41 -12.08 8.38
C SER A 118 -0.15 -13.25 9.19
N ALA A 119 -1.06 -14.06 8.62
CA ALA A 119 -1.56 -15.29 9.24
C ALA A 119 -0.55 -16.45 9.20
N THR A 120 0.47 -16.37 8.33
CA THR A 120 1.50 -17.40 8.21
C THR A 120 2.36 -17.44 9.48
N THR A 121 2.62 -18.63 9.99
CA THR A 121 3.59 -18.81 11.09
C THR A 121 4.99 -18.51 10.58
N ILE A 122 5.65 -17.56 11.20
CA ILE A 122 7.05 -17.21 10.94
C ILE A 122 7.84 -17.59 12.17
N ARG A 123 8.92 -18.36 12.00
CA ARG A 123 9.71 -18.84 13.14
C ARG A 123 11.15 -19.09 12.76
N TYR A 124 12.03 -18.99 13.74
CA TYR A 124 13.33 -19.62 13.70
C TYR A 124 13.20 -21.04 14.27
N HIS A 125 13.64 -22.02 13.50
CA HIS A 125 13.67 -23.43 13.88
C HIS A 125 15.11 -23.83 14.16
N LEU A 126 15.41 -24.13 15.43
CA LEU A 126 16.68 -24.71 15.84
C LEU A 126 16.53 -26.22 15.89
N HIS A 127 17.16 -26.91 14.93
CA HIS A 127 17.17 -28.39 14.83
C HIS A 127 18.46 -28.94 15.44
N ILE A 128 18.31 -29.91 16.35
CA ILE A 128 19.42 -30.60 17.03
C ILE A 128 19.26 -32.11 16.80
N ASN A 129 20.18 -32.69 16.07
CA ASN A 129 20.17 -34.14 15.78
C ASN A 129 20.60 -34.97 17.01
N ASN A 130 21.43 -34.42 17.88
CA ASN A 130 21.91 -35.09 19.08
C ASN A 130 21.52 -34.29 20.33
N VAL A 131 20.60 -34.86 21.15
CA VAL A 131 20.05 -34.22 22.35
C VAL A 131 21.05 -34.01 23.51
N PHE A 132 22.27 -34.57 23.40
CA PHE A 132 23.33 -34.33 24.39
C PHE A 132 24.16 -33.08 24.12
N ILE A 133 23.86 -32.34 23.07
CA ILE A 133 24.61 -31.16 22.63
C ILE A 133 23.70 -29.96 22.64
N ALA A 134 24.05 -28.94 23.45
CA ALA A 134 23.39 -27.66 23.37
C ALA A 134 23.83 -26.93 22.08
N ALA A 135 22.89 -26.58 21.25
CA ALA A 135 23.12 -25.69 20.12
C ALA A 135 22.56 -24.31 20.42
N ALA A 136 23.23 -23.30 19.91
CA ALA A 136 22.85 -21.91 20.06
C ALA A 136 22.91 -21.21 18.69
N CYS A 137 21.88 -20.45 18.38
CA CYS A 137 21.85 -19.60 17.18
C CYS A 137 21.64 -18.16 17.57
N SER A 138 22.38 -17.26 16.96
CA SER A 138 22.15 -15.83 17.04
C SER A 138 21.26 -15.39 15.89
N VAL A 139 20.21 -14.67 16.21
CA VAL A 139 19.28 -14.07 15.24
C VAL A 139 19.09 -12.60 15.62
N GLY A 140 19.08 -11.69 14.67
CA GLY A 140 19.09 -10.27 15.02
C GLY A 140 18.23 -9.36 14.15
N GLN A 141 17.99 -9.75 12.93
CA GLN A 141 17.28 -8.91 11.98
C GLN A 141 16.43 -9.77 11.04
N LEU A 142 15.21 -9.34 10.84
CA LEU A 142 14.34 -9.80 9.76
C LEU A 142 13.76 -8.58 9.04
N THR A 143 13.93 -8.52 7.74
CA THR A 143 13.29 -7.52 6.87
C THR A 143 12.41 -8.26 5.86
N LEU A 144 11.14 -7.93 5.81
CA LEU A 144 10.21 -8.41 4.81
C LEU A 144 9.95 -7.30 3.79
N TYR A 145 9.97 -7.64 2.52
CA TYR A 145 9.78 -6.71 1.42
C TYR A 145 8.44 -6.97 0.74
N PHE A 146 7.68 -5.91 0.51
CA PHE A 146 6.35 -5.93 -0.07
C PHE A 146 6.28 -5.05 -1.31
N ASN A 147 5.35 -5.38 -2.20
CA ASN A 147 5.01 -4.50 -3.29
C ASN A 147 4.29 -3.25 -2.78
N ARG A 148 4.63 -2.12 -3.39
CA ARG A 148 3.97 -0.86 -3.23
C ARG A 148 3.56 -0.31 -4.59
N TYR A 149 2.33 0.15 -4.70
CA TYR A 149 1.71 0.54 -5.95
C TYR A 149 1.61 2.05 -6.08
N SER A 150 1.28 2.51 -7.28
CA SER A 150 1.01 3.92 -7.57
C SER A 150 -0.44 4.07 -8.02
N CYS A 151 -1.22 4.89 -7.29
CA CYS A 151 -2.60 5.17 -7.59
C CYS A 151 -2.82 6.66 -7.85
N ALA A 152 -3.53 7.00 -8.93
CA ALA A 152 -3.84 8.38 -9.29
C ALA A 152 -5.29 8.53 -9.73
N ALA A 153 -5.92 9.65 -9.38
CA ALA A 153 -7.25 10.03 -9.80
C ALA A 153 -7.19 11.34 -10.60
N ASN A 154 -7.76 11.35 -11.79
CA ASN A 154 -7.78 12.51 -12.68
C ASN A 154 -9.22 12.94 -13.02
N ALA A 155 -9.48 14.23 -13.07
CA ALA A 155 -10.73 14.78 -13.54
C ALA A 155 -10.69 15.00 -15.05
N VAL A 156 -11.75 14.62 -15.77
CA VAL A 156 -11.90 14.85 -17.21
C VAL A 156 -13.12 15.72 -17.48
N GLY A 157 -12.86 16.86 -18.11
CA GLY A 157 -13.91 17.85 -18.46
C GLY A 157 -14.33 18.71 -17.25
N ASN A 158 -15.36 19.52 -17.48
CA ASN A 158 -15.79 20.55 -16.51
C ASN A 158 -16.88 20.05 -15.53
N GLY A 159 -17.38 18.83 -15.73
CA GLY A 159 -18.41 18.25 -14.88
C GLY A 159 -17.88 17.68 -13.55
N ILE A 160 -16.55 17.55 -13.39
CA ILE A 160 -15.90 17.07 -12.19
C ILE A 160 -15.25 18.25 -11.48
N ALA A 161 -15.65 18.50 -10.23
CA ALA A 161 -15.05 19.51 -9.37
C ALA A 161 -13.73 19.04 -8.76
N SER A 162 -13.68 17.75 -8.34
CA SER A 162 -12.46 17.11 -7.88
C SER A 162 -12.49 15.60 -8.09
N ALA A 163 -11.32 15.00 -8.27
CA ALA A 163 -11.12 13.56 -8.28
C ALA A 163 -9.93 13.24 -7.37
N THR A 164 -10.13 12.35 -6.41
CA THR A 164 -9.14 12.01 -5.38
C THR A 164 -9.04 10.51 -5.21
N VAL A 165 -7.91 10.06 -4.67
CA VAL A 165 -7.69 8.68 -4.22
C VAL A 165 -7.31 8.69 -2.75
N SER A 166 -7.77 7.70 -1.99
CA SER A 166 -7.55 7.63 -0.54
C SER A 166 -6.08 7.46 -0.15
N ASP A 167 -5.30 6.76 -0.99
CA ASP A 167 -3.85 6.58 -0.85
C ASP A 167 -3.22 6.53 -2.25
N ALA A 168 -2.24 7.40 -2.49
CA ALA A 168 -1.52 7.45 -3.76
C ALA A 168 -0.42 6.39 -3.88
N GLU A 169 0.01 5.82 -2.75
CA GLU A 169 1.07 4.84 -2.68
C GLU A 169 0.71 3.66 -1.74
N PRO A 170 -0.37 2.91 -2.03
CA PRO A 170 -0.83 1.84 -1.16
C PRO A 170 0.11 0.64 -1.18
N TRP A 171 0.10 -0.12 -0.08
CA TRP A 171 0.74 -1.42 0.01
C TRP A 171 -0.05 -2.51 -0.70
N ASP A 172 0.62 -3.59 -1.06
CA ASP A 172 -0.06 -4.81 -1.47
C ASP A 172 -1.12 -5.22 -0.44
N GLY A 173 -2.30 -5.60 -0.93
CA GLY A 173 -3.44 -5.99 -0.11
C GLY A 173 -4.28 -4.86 0.48
N ASP A 174 -3.87 -3.60 0.38
CA ASP A 174 -4.71 -2.46 0.78
C ASP A 174 -5.93 -2.31 -0.13
N ASN A 175 -6.98 -1.69 0.38
CA ASN A 175 -8.08 -1.20 -0.41
C ASN A 175 -7.89 0.30 -0.66
N VAL A 176 -8.05 0.72 -1.90
CA VAL A 176 -8.01 2.13 -2.29
C VAL A 176 -9.38 2.58 -2.78
N THR A 177 -9.78 3.79 -2.39
CA THR A 177 -11.06 4.38 -2.77
C THR A 177 -10.82 5.62 -3.60
N PHE A 178 -11.38 5.61 -4.81
CA PHE A 178 -11.42 6.75 -5.71
C PHE A 178 -12.73 7.50 -5.50
N THR A 179 -12.67 8.82 -5.28
CA THR A 179 -13.83 9.66 -5.00
C THR A 179 -13.89 10.82 -5.99
N ALA A 180 -15.03 10.97 -6.67
CA ALA A 180 -15.33 12.08 -7.55
C ALA A 180 -16.35 13.00 -6.90
N THR A 181 -16.08 14.32 -6.95
CA THR A 181 -17.04 15.37 -6.59
C THR A 181 -17.50 16.06 -7.86
N LEU A 182 -18.81 16.20 -8.04
CA LEU A 182 -19.37 16.81 -9.22
C LEU A 182 -19.40 18.33 -9.13
N ALA A 183 -19.25 18.97 -10.28
CA ALA A 183 -19.63 20.36 -10.43
C ALA A 183 -21.16 20.50 -10.37
N THR A 184 -21.65 21.67 -9.96
CA THR A 184 -23.10 21.94 -9.86
C THR A 184 -23.80 21.66 -11.18
N GLY A 185 -24.87 20.87 -11.15
CA GLY A 185 -25.67 20.52 -12.32
C GLY A 185 -25.04 19.47 -13.24
N ALA A 186 -23.94 18.83 -12.83
CA ALA A 186 -23.34 17.74 -13.60
C ALA A 186 -23.90 16.38 -13.21
N THR A 187 -23.89 15.46 -14.15
CA THR A 187 -24.23 14.04 -13.96
C THR A 187 -22.98 13.20 -14.15
N PHE A 188 -22.71 12.29 -13.23
CA PHE A 188 -21.54 11.43 -13.27
C PHE A 188 -21.68 10.36 -14.34
N ASP A 189 -20.71 10.30 -15.27
CA ASP A 189 -20.69 9.31 -16.33
C ASP A 189 -19.97 8.03 -15.87
N GLY A 190 -18.93 8.16 -15.03
CA GLY A 190 -18.20 7.04 -14.47
C GLY A 190 -16.71 7.32 -14.27
N TRP A 191 -16.07 6.30 -13.70
CA TRP A 191 -14.62 6.12 -13.65
C TRP A 191 -14.16 5.30 -14.85
N TYR A 192 -13.04 5.68 -15.43
CA TYR A 192 -12.45 5.05 -16.61
C TYR A 192 -10.98 4.72 -16.37
N SER A 193 -10.51 3.63 -16.96
CA SER A 193 -9.10 3.22 -16.87
C SER A 193 -8.20 3.89 -17.93
N ASP A 194 -8.77 4.65 -18.87
CA ASP A 194 -8.07 5.34 -19.94
C ASP A 194 -8.45 6.82 -20.00
N ALA A 195 -7.50 7.67 -20.38
CA ALA A 195 -7.70 9.12 -20.47
C ALA A 195 -8.74 9.54 -21.52
N ALA A 196 -8.98 8.69 -22.55
CA ALA A 196 -10.01 8.91 -23.55
C ALA A 196 -11.42 8.60 -23.03
N CYS A 197 -11.54 8.02 -21.83
CA CYS A 197 -12.79 7.61 -21.20
C CYS A 197 -13.62 6.65 -22.07
N THR A 198 -12.97 5.62 -22.63
CA THR A 198 -13.59 4.57 -23.42
C THR A 198 -13.81 3.29 -22.62
N GLN A 199 -12.95 3.01 -21.61
CA GLN A 199 -12.98 1.82 -20.78
C GLN A 199 -13.53 2.16 -19.40
N ARG A 200 -14.85 2.07 -19.23
CA ARG A 200 -15.51 2.39 -17.97
C ARG A 200 -15.38 1.25 -16.94
N VAL A 201 -14.92 1.56 -15.73
CA VAL A 201 -14.73 0.61 -14.61
C VAL A 201 -15.79 0.72 -13.53
N SER A 202 -16.41 1.91 -13.35
CA SER A 202 -17.46 2.11 -12.35
C SER A 202 -18.36 3.29 -12.71
N THR A 203 -19.62 3.23 -12.25
CA THR A 203 -20.58 4.34 -12.32
C THR A 203 -20.84 4.99 -10.96
N SER A 204 -20.22 4.47 -9.89
CA SER A 204 -20.34 5.04 -8.55
C SER A 204 -19.39 6.21 -8.37
N LEU A 205 -19.83 7.29 -7.72
CA LEU A 205 -18.98 8.42 -7.34
C LEU A 205 -17.81 8.00 -6.44
N SER A 206 -18.04 6.97 -5.61
CA SER A 206 -17.01 6.34 -4.78
C SER A 206 -16.79 4.92 -5.28
N TYR A 207 -15.56 4.61 -5.72
CA TYR A 207 -15.17 3.30 -6.25
C TYR A 207 -14.00 2.76 -5.45
N THR A 208 -14.19 1.60 -4.80
CA THR A 208 -13.16 0.92 -3.99
C THR A 208 -12.67 -0.33 -4.70
N THR A 209 -11.36 -0.51 -4.73
CA THR A 209 -10.70 -1.69 -5.32
C THR A 209 -9.46 -2.06 -4.51
N THR A 210 -8.91 -3.25 -4.74
CA THR A 210 -7.62 -3.65 -4.16
C THR A 210 -6.49 -2.89 -4.85
N ALA A 211 -5.45 -2.54 -4.10
CA ALA A 211 -4.27 -1.81 -4.58
C ALA A 211 -3.59 -2.51 -5.76
N ALA A 212 -3.32 -1.75 -6.79
CA ALA A 212 -2.54 -2.08 -7.97
C ALA A 212 -2.00 -0.76 -8.56
N ASP A 213 -1.06 -0.82 -9.52
CA ASP A 213 -0.71 0.38 -10.29
C ASP A 213 -1.94 0.80 -11.11
N LEU A 214 -2.58 1.89 -10.72
CA LEU A 214 -3.88 2.27 -11.24
C LEU A 214 -4.03 3.78 -11.37
N THR A 215 -4.33 4.23 -12.59
CA THR A 215 -4.73 5.61 -12.86
C THR A 215 -6.15 5.62 -13.36
N LEU A 216 -7.06 6.29 -12.64
CA LEU A 216 -8.46 6.40 -13.03
C LEU A 216 -8.81 7.83 -13.40
N TYR A 217 -9.75 7.94 -14.35
CA TYR A 217 -10.25 9.17 -14.91
C TYR A 217 -11.74 9.30 -14.60
N ALA A 218 -12.10 10.30 -13.81
CA ALA A 218 -13.48 10.63 -13.50
C ALA A 218 -14.05 11.52 -14.60
N LYS A 219 -15.18 11.13 -15.19
CA LYS A 219 -15.90 11.90 -16.20
C LYS A 219 -17.32 12.18 -15.76
N ALA A 220 -17.80 13.38 -16.06
CA ALA A 220 -19.18 13.77 -15.85
C ALA A 220 -19.64 14.66 -17.00
N THR A 221 -20.89 14.51 -17.36
CA THR A 221 -21.56 15.38 -18.32
C THR A 221 -22.22 16.53 -17.58
N GLN A 222 -21.82 17.75 -17.89
CA GLN A 222 -22.49 18.93 -17.38
C GLN A 222 -23.77 19.17 -18.18
N ALA A 223 -24.90 19.25 -17.50
CA ALA A 223 -26.15 19.61 -18.16
C ALA A 223 -25.99 20.98 -18.81
N VAL A 224 -26.28 21.04 -20.10
CA VAL A 224 -26.47 22.31 -20.76
C VAL A 224 -27.73 22.94 -20.15
N PRO A 225 -27.65 24.13 -19.59
CA PRO A 225 -28.84 24.76 -19.06
C PRO A 225 -29.89 24.89 -20.19
N THR A 226 -31.01 24.15 -20.07
CA THR A 226 -32.10 24.14 -21.03
C THR A 226 -33.14 25.25 -20.76
N GLY A 227 -32.81 26.19 -19.85
CA GLY A 227 -33.69 27.30 -19.55
C GLY A 227 -33.75 28.35 -20.64
N THR A 228 -34.87 29.05 -20.77
CA THR A 228 -34.99 30.28 -21.59
C THR A 228 -34.07 31.35 -20.96
N GLY A 229 -33.00 31.67 -21.63
CA GLY A 229 -32.03 32.70 -21.16
C GLY A 229 -30.83 32.81 -22.04
N VAL A 230 -30.08 33.88 -21.88
CA VAL A 230 -28.82 34.12 -22.57
C VAL A 230 -27.68 33.50 -21.77
N TYR A 231 -26.91 32.63 -22.39
CA TYR A 231 -25.76 31.97 -21.80
C TYR A 231 -24.45 32.48 -22.42
N ILE A 232 -23.43 32.65 -21.62
CA ILE A 232 -22.07 32.95 -22.07
C ILE A 232 -21.20 31.70 -21.86
N LYS A 233 -20.33 31.41 -22.82
CA LYS A 233 -19.32 30.35 -22.68
C LYS A 233 -18.04 30.96 -22.11
N ARG A 234 -17.62 30.55 -20.92
CA ARG A 234 -16.38 31.00 -20.29
C ARG A 234 -15.62 29.78 -19.76
N ALA A 235 -14.36 29.65 -20.15
CA ALA A 235 -13.50 28.51 -19.77
C ALA A 235 -14.17 27.14 -19.97
N GLY A 236 -14.98 26.98 -21.05
CA GLY A 236 -15.67 25.74 -21.34
C GLY A 236 -17.04 25.55 -20.68
N ALA A 237 -17.37 26.35 -19.65
CA ALA A 237 -18.67 26.29 -18.98
C ALA A 237 -19.67 27.26 -19.60
N GLN A 238 -20.95 26.87 -19.64
CA GLN A 238 -22.06 27.76 -19.99
C GLN A 238 -22.61 28.41 -18.71
N ILE A 239 -22.55 29.73 -18.66
CA ILE A 239 -23.03 30.51 -17.50
C ILE A 239 -24.21 31.35 -17.96
N GLN A 240 -25.32 31.24 -17.23
CA GLN A 240 -26.50 32.06 -17.49
C GLN A 240 -26.21 33.53 -17.17
N ALA A 241 -26.51 34.42 -18.09
CA ALA A 241 -26.39 35.85 -17.84
C ALA A 241 -27.37 36.31 -16.77
N ALA A 242 -26.88 37.05 -15.78
CA ALA A 242 -27.73 37.61 -14.72
C ALA A 242 -28.61 38.73 -15.26
N ALA A 243 -28.09 39.53 -16.20
CA ALA A 243 -28.81 40.56 -16.91
C ALA A 243 -28.29 40.70 -18.36
N VAL A 244 -29.16 41.08 -19.27
CA VAL A 244 -28.86 41.39 -20.67
C VAL A 244 -29.24 42.83 -20.92
N TRP A 245 -28.30 43.64 -21.37
CA TRP A 245 -28.54 45.03 -21.66
C TRP A 245 -28.41 45.31 -23.16
N ARG A 246 -29.36 45.95 -23.73
CA ARG A 246 -29.42 46.37 -25.14
C ARG A 246 -29.13 47.87 -25.27
N LYS A 247 -28.35 48.26 -26.26
CA LYS A 247 -28.14 49.66 -26.56
C LYS A 247 -29.30 50.17 -27.40
N ALA A 248 -30.05 51.14 -26.89
CA ALA A 248 -31.14 51.81 -27.57
C ALA A 248 -30.96 53.33 -27.41
N ASN A 249 -31.01 54.06 -28.54
CA ASN A 249 -30.87 55.53 -28.57
C ASN A 249 -29.61 56.03 -27.81
N GLY A 250 -28.50 55.30 -27.92
CA GLY A 250 -27.25 55.65 -27.25
C GLY A 250 -27.14 55.23 -25.78
N LEU A 251 -28.18 54.81 -25.13
CA LEU A 251 -28.25 54.38 -23.74
C LEU A 251 -28.32 52.84 -23.63
N TRP A 252 -27.78 52.26 -22.53
CA TRP A 252 -27.95 50.86 -22.21
C TRP A 252 -29.23 50.66 -21.41
N VAL A 253 -30.16 49.86 -21.95
CA VAL A 253 -31.43 49.47 -21.30
C VAL A 253 -31.45 47.96 -21.06
N GLU A 254 -31.96 47.52 -19.91
CA GLU A 254 -32.13 46.13 -19.62
C GLU A 254 -33.12 45.52 -20.60
N SER A 255 -32.74 44.40 -21.20
CA SER A 255 -33.53 43.69 -22.21
C SER A 255 -34.06 42.38 -21.66
N ASP A 256 -35.10 41.87 -22.26
CA ASP A 256 -35.58 40.51 -21.99
C ASP A 256 -34.45 39.49 -22.29
N LYS A 257 -34.24 38.61 -21.35
CA LYS A 257 -33.21 37.54 -21.44
C LYS A 257 -33.56 36.46 -22.45
N THR A 258 -34.77 36.43 -22.96
CA THR A 258 -35.27 35.40 -23.87
C THR A 258 -35.10 35.75 -25.34
N ALA A 259 -34.81 37.02 -25.69
CA ALA A 259 -34.71 37.49 -27.06
C ALA A 259 -33.41 38.28 -27.32
N ILE A 260 -32.52 37.70 -28.12
CA ILE A 260 -31.37 38.38 -28.70
C ILE A 260 -31.56 38.54 -30.21
N GLU A 261 -31.69 39.76 -30.65
CA GLU A 261 -31.83 40.07 -32.07
C GLU A 261 -30.46 40.21 -32.74
N ALA A 262 -30.31 39.62 -33.93
CA ALA A 262 -29.09 39.73 -34.71
C ALA A 262 -28.83 41.20 -35.11
N GLY A 263 -27.57 41.62 -35.03
CA GLY A 263 -27.16 43.01 -35.40
C GLY A 263 -27.35 44.05 -34.30
N LYS A 264 -27.82 43.71 -33.13
CA LYS A 264 -27.93 44.61 -31.97
C LYS A 264 -26.73 44.46 -31.03
N ASN A 265 -26.34 45.51 -30.34
CA ASN A 265 -25.29 45.48 -29.34
C ASN A 265 -25.88 45.15 -27.95
N TYR A 266 -25.33 44.10 -27.32
CA TYR A 266 -25.72 43.65 -25.97
C TYR A 266 -24.54 43.69 -25.00
N ARG A 267 -24.83 43.95 -23.74
CA ARG A 267 -23.89 43.78 -22.62
C ARG A 267 -24.46 42.76 -21.63
N LEU A 268 -23.67 41.75 -21.35
CA LEU A 268 -24.01 40.73 -20.40
C LEU A 268 -23.38 41.02 -19.06
N ILE A 269 -24.13 40.88 -17.98
CA ILE A 269 -23.65 40.99 -16.60
C ILE A 269 -23.76 39.65 -15.95
N GLN A 270 -22.66 39.20 -15.37
CA GLN A 270 -22.58 37.99 -14.57
C GLN A 270 -22.72 38.39 -13.10
N ARG A 271 -23.48 37.61 -12.32
CA ARG A 271 -23.50 37.67 -10.85
C ARG A 271 -22.34 36.94 -10.27
#